data_63697f826a7443c052017878df12d23c
#
_entry.id   63697f826a7443c052017878df12d23c
#
_cell.length_a   1.000
_cell.length_b   1.000
_cell.length_c   1.000
_cell.angle_alpha   90.00
_cell.angle_beta   90.00
_cell.angle_gamma   90.00
#
_symmetry.space_group_name_H-M   'P 1'
#
loop_
_entity.id
_entity.type
_entity.pdbx_description
1 polymer ?
#
loop_
_entity_poly.entity_id
_entity_poly.type
_entity_poly.pdbx_seq_one_letter_code
_entity_poly.pdbx_strand_id
1 'polypeptide(L)'
;MHLTNYAIQKNSENFVFNEDQDDDSSGHKRSMTSIFDHIRENVPECNVDKLWQDIQDIIAKTIISVQPTLQHSYRASQPDDQDNSLCFEVLGFDVILDHKLRPYVLEVNALASFGTDSPLDKKIKLDLMRDTFTILNLSTKKKKQ
;
A
#
# COMPACT_ATOMS: atom_id res chain seq x y z
N MET A 1 -22.00 -1.20 -6.66
CA MET A 1 -20.59 -1.10 -6.33
C MET A 1 -20.25 0.38 -6.19
N HIS A 2 -19.50 0.69 -5.24
CA HIS A 2 -19.21 2.08 -4.95
C HIS A 2 -17.70 2.23 -4.84
N LEU A 3 -17.13 2.86 -5.86
CA LEU A 3 -15.78 3.40 -5.75
C LEU A 3 -15.79 4.42 -4.63
N THR A 4 -14.94 4.21 -3.65
CA THR A 4 -14.83 5.10 -2.51
C THR A 4 -13.76 6.13 -2.78
N ASN A 5 -14.13 7.41 -2.78
CA ASN A 5 -13.17 8.51 -2.81
C ASN A 5 -13.17 9.16 -1.43
N TYR A 6 -12.07 9.02 -0.70
CA TYR A 6 -11.94 9.55 0.66
C TYR A 6 -12.16 11.07 0.72
N ALA A 7 -11.67 11.82 -0.26
CA ALA A 7 -11.82 13.28 -0.30
C ALA A 7 -13.29 13.72 -0.40
N ILE A 8 -14.12 12.91 -1.04
CA ILE A 8 -15.57 13.14 -1.14
C ILE A 8 -16.26 12.60 0.11
N GLN A 9 -15.94 11.38 0.52
CA GLN A 9 -16.65 10.68 1.59
C GLN A 9 -16.46 11.30 2.96
N LYS A 10 -15.27 11.84 3.26
CA LYS A 10 -15.00 12.48 4.57
C LYS A 10 -15.90 13.67 4.87
N ASN A 11 -16.56 14.23 3.84
CA ASN A 11 -17.52 15.33 3.97
C ASN A 11 -18.96 14.85 4.02
N SER A 12 -19.21 13.54 3.95
CA SER A 12 -20.56 12.98 4.07
C SER A 12 -20.99 12.91 5.53
N GLU A 13 -22.26 13.27 5.80
CA GLU A 13 -22.86 13.14 7.14
C GLU A 13 -22.86 11.70 7.68
N ASN A 14 -22.78 10.72 6.79
CA ASN A 14 -22.72 9.30 7.13
C ASN A 14 -21.29 8.76 7.29
N PHE A 15 -20.27 9.61 7.16
CA PHE A 15 -18.89 9.16 7.29
C PHE A 15 -18.55 8.96 8.77
N VAL A 16 -18.17 7.74 9.13
CA VAL A 16 -17.72 7.39 10.47
C VAL A 16 -16.20 7.37 10.49
N PHE A 17 -15.60 8.30 11.24
CA PHE A 17 -14.18 8.32 11.49
C PHE A 17 -13.80 7.19 12.45
N ASN A 18 -12.62 6.64 12.25
CA ASN A 18 -11.98 5.80 13.24
C ASN A 18 -11.21 6.71 14.20
N GLU A 19 -11.66 6.82 15.44
CA GLU A 19 -11.09 7.70 16.46
C GLU A 19 -10.05 6.98 17.33
N ASP A 20 -10.07 5.64 17.34
CA ASP A 20 -9.13 4.83 18.10
C ASP A 20 -8.08 4.21 17.17
N GLN A 21 -6.81 4.35 17.52
CA GLN A 21 -5.71 3.76 16.75
C GLN A 21 -5.55 2.25 17.00
N ASP A 22 -6.10 1.73 18.09
CA ASP A 22 -5.98 0.33 18.50
C ASP A 22 -7.26 -0.47 18.23
N ASP A 23 -8.41 0.20 18.06
CA ASP A 23 -9.67 -0.41 17.63
C ASP A 23 -10.09 0.14 16.27
N ASP A 24 -9.79 -0.60 15.21
CA ASP A 24 -10.20 -0.32 13.84
C ASP A 24 -11.33 -1.25 13.34
N SER A 25 -12.07 -1.88 14.26
CA SER A 25 -13.22 -2.73 13.96
C SER A 25 -14.40 -1.94 13.40
N SER A 26 -14.47 -0.64 13.68
CA SER A 26 -15.51 0.28 13.25
C SER A 26 -14.95 1.38 12.35
N GLY A 27 -15.84 2.11 11.66
CA GLY A 27 -15.46 3.18 10.75
C GLY A 27 -15.32 2.76 9.29
N HIS A 28 -15.28 3.77 8.43
CA HIS A 28 -15.18 3.58 6.97
C HIS A 28 -13.75 3.33 6.50
N LYS A 29 -12.76 3.75 7.29
CA LYS A 29 -11.35 3.52 7.02
C LYS A 29 -10.81 2.54 8.06
N ARG A 30 -10.37 1.40 7.60
CA ARG A 30 -9.92 0.29 8.45
C ARG A 30 -8.55 -0.20 8.01
N SER A 31 -7.81 -0.81 8.92
CA SER A 31 -6.56 -1.49 8.54
C SER A 31 -6.85 -2.72 7.67
N MET A 32 -5.87 -3.11 6.89
CA MET A 32 -5.96 -4.35 6.10
C MET A 32 -6.10 -5.58 7.00
N THR A 33 -5.46 -5.57 8.16
CA THR A 33 -5.59 -6.64 9.17
C THR A 33 -7.04 -6.78 9.63
N SER A 34 -7.68 -5.68 10.03
CA SER A 34 -9.09 -5.68 10.44
C SER A 34 -10.03 -6.17 9.33
N ILE A 35 -9.77 -5.80 8.07
CA ILE A 35 -10.56 -6.30 6.94
C ILE A 35 -10.35 -7.81 6.74
N PHE A 36 -9.13 -8.30 6.85
CA PHE A 36 -8.86 -9.74 6.73
C PHE A 36 -9.49 -10.56 7.85
N ASP A 37 -9.48 -10.04 9.08
CA ASP A 37 -10.16 -10.69 10.20
C ASP A 37 -11.66 -10.70 9.99
N HIS A 38 -12.25 -9.60 9.54
CA HIS A 38 -13.65 -9.53 9.16
C HIS A 38 -14.02 -10.56 8.07
N ILE A 39 -13.17 -10.75 7.06
CA ILE A 39 -13.40 -11.75 6.02
C ILE A 39 -13.33 -13.16 6.60
N ARG A 40 -12.37 -13.46 7.48
CA ARG A 40 -12.26 -14.77 8.14
C ARG A 40 -13.51 -15.13 8.94
N GLU A 41 -14.09 -14.16 9.62
CA GLU A 41 -15.27 -14.35 10.46
C GLU A 41 -16.57 -14.49 9.65
N ASN A 42 -16.72 -13.71 8.58
CA ASN A 42 -17.98 -13.60 7.86
C ASN A 42 -18.04 -14.37 6.53
N VAL A 43 -16.89 -14.82 6.01
CA VAL A 43 -16.78 -15.59 4.76
C VAL A 43 -15.88 -16.80 4.97
N PRO A 44 -16.35 -17.82 5.71
CA PRO A 44 -15.53 -18.98 6.11
C PRO A 44 -14.94 -19.77 4.93
N GLU A 45 -15.55 -19.70 3.76
CA GLU A 45 -15.07 -20.33 2.53
C GLU A 45 -13.89 -19.60 1.89
N CYS A 46 -13.59 -18.37 2.33
CA CYS A 46 -12.46 -17.59 1.81
C CYS A 46 -11.17 -17.99 2.52
N ASN A 47 -10.20 -18.43 1.75
CA ASN A 47 -8.82 -18.57 2.22
C ASN A 47 -8.12 -17.20 2.16
N VAL A 48 -8.03 -16.51 3.29
CA VAL A 48 -7.46 -15.16 3.39
C VAL A 48 -5.95 -15.14 3.05
N ASP A 49 -5.22 -16.22 3.36
CA ASP A 49 -3.79 -16.30 3.02
C ASP A 49 -3.61 -16.40 1.50
N LYS A 50 -4.51 -17.13 0.83
CA LYS A 50 -4.55 -17.18 -0.63
C LYS A 50 -4.95 -15.84 -1.23
N LEU A 51 -5.94 -15.15 -0.66
CA LEU A 51 -6.32 -13.80 -1.07
C LEU A 51 -5.13 -12.84 -0.99
N TRP A 52 -4.37 -12.90 0.10
CA TRP A 52 -3.17 -12.09 0.26
C TRP A 52 -2.11 -12.40 -0.81
N GLN A 53 -1.87 -13.69 -1.10
CA GLN A 53 -0.99 -14.10 -2.18
C GLN A 53 -1.46 -13.58 -3.54
N ASP A 54 -2.75 -13.65 -3.84
CA ASP A 54 -3.32 -13.14 -5.08
C ASP A 54 -3.15 -11.61 -5.22
N ILE A 55 -3.27 -10.88 -4.11
CA ILE A 55 -2.97 -9.43 -4.08
C ILE A 55 -1.48 -9.18 -4.36
N GLN A 56 -0.58 -9.90 -3.73
CA GLN A 56 0.86 -9.79 -4.00
C GLN A 56 1.19 -10.12 -5.45
N ASP A 57 0.56 -11.14 -6.02
CA ASP A 57 0.75 -11.57 -7.41
C ASP A 57 0.34 -10.47 -8.41
N ILE A 58 -0.80 -9.82 -8.23
CA ILE A 58 -1.22 -8.74 -9.15
C ILE A 58 -0.33 -7.52 -9.03
N ILE A 59 0.15 -7.19 -7.82
CA ILE A 59 1.13 -6.13 -7.59
C ILE A 59 2.43 -6.45 -8.34
N ALA A 60 2.99 -7.65 -8.15
CA ALA A 60 4.21 -8.09 -8.81
C ALA A 60 4.08 -8.05 -10.34
N LYS A 61 2.98 -8.56 -10.90
CA LYS A 61 2.71 -8.54 -12.35
C LYS A 61 2.64 -7.11 -12.89
N THR A 62 2.03 -6.20 -12.14
CA THR A 62 1.94 -4.78 -12.51
C THR A 62 3.33 -4.14 -12.56
N ILE A 63 4.18 -4.38 -11.55
CA ILE A 63 5.55 -3.86 -11.53
C ILE A 63 6.39 -4.46 -12.66
N ILE A 64 6.30 -5.77 -12.89
CA ILE A 64 7.03 -6.44 -13.98
C ILE A 64 6.67 -5.84 -15.34
N SER A 65 5.41 -5.47 -15.57
CA SER A 65 4.97 -4.92 -16.85
C SER A 65 5.61 -3.56 -17.18
N VAL A 66 5.96 -2.77 -16.19
CA VAL A 66 6.53 -1.41 -16.36
C VAL A 66 8.06 -1.38 -16.12
N GLN A 67 8.60 -2.41 -15.49
CA GLN A 67 10.00 -2.50 -15.08
C GLN A 67 11.01 -2.18 -16.20
N PRO A 68 10.87 -2.66 -17.47
CA PRO A 68 11.84 -2.35 -18.51
C PRO A 68 11.93 -0.85 -18.81
N THR A 69 10.77 -0.16 -18.80
CA THR A 69 10.70 1.29 -19.05
C THR A 69 11.35 2.06 -17.90
N LEU A 70 11.03 1.69 -16.66
CA LEU A 70 11.62 2.30 -15.47
C LEU A 70 13.14 2.09 -15.43
N GLN A 71 13.58 0.88 -15.72
CA GLN A 71 15.02 0.55 -15.77
C GLN A 71 15.76 1.36 -16.82
N HIS A 72 15.17 1.53 -18.01
CA HIS A 72 15.76 2.35 -19.07
C HIS A 72 15.91 3.82 -18.61
N SER A 73 14.85 4.39 -18.05
CA SER A 73 14.87 5.76 -17.54
C SER A 73 15.85 5.94 -16.39
N TYR A 74 15.93 4.97 -15.49
CA TYR A 74 16.87 4.98 -14.38
C TYR A 74 18.32 5.00 -14.88
N ARG A 75 18.69 4.08 -15.77
CA ARG A 75 20.04 4.00 -16.35
C ARG A 75 20.43 5.23 -17.15
N ALA A 76 19.47 5.85 -17.84
CA ALA A 76 19.69 7.11 -18.55
C ALA A 76 20.01 8.27 -17.60
N SER A 77 19.40 8.26 -16.40
CA SER A 77 19.57 9.31 -15.40
C SER A 77 20.76 9.05 -14.45
N GLN A 78 21.10 7.79 -14.23
CA GLN A 78 22.16 7.34 -13.31
C GLN A 78 23.05 6.29 -13.98
N PRO A 79 23.85 6.69 -15.00
CA PRO A 79 24.65 5.75 -15.80
C PRO A 79 25.74 5.04 -14.99
N ASP A 80 26.23 5.67 -13.93
CA ASP A 80 27.32 5.14 -13.10
C ASP A 80 26.83 4.25 -11.95
N ASP A 81 25.51 4.22 -11.67
CA ASP A 81 24.93 3.36 -10.65
C ASP A 81 24.72 1.94 -11.19
N GLN A 82 25.67 1.06 -10.92
CA GLN A 82 25.59 -0.35 -11.33
C GLN A 82 24.71 -1.21 -10.42
N ASP A 83 24.50 -0.76 -9.17
CA ASP A 83 23.75 -1.50 -8.16
C ASP A 83 22.26 -1.18 -8.18
N ASN A 84 21.82 -0.17 -8.95
CA ASN A 84 20.45 0.36 -8.99
C ASN A 84 19.90 0.70 -7.58
N SER A 85 20.73 1.32 -6.75
CA SER A 85 20.47 1.53 -5.33
C SER A 85 20.39 2.98 -4.88
N LEU A 86 20.53 3.94 -5.79
CA LEU A 86 20.52 5.37 -5.47
C LEU A 86 19.12 5.95 -5.31
N CYS A 87 18.13 5.38 -5.99
CA CYS A 87 16.75 5.86 -5.94
C CYS A 87 15.80 4.74 -5.54
N PHE A 88 14.76 5.12 -4.82
CA PHE A 88 13.64 4.24 -4.47
C PHE A 88 12.34 5.03 -4.52
N GLU A 89 11.23 4.32 -4.55
CA GLU A 89 9.90 4.92 -4.52
C GLU A 89 8.97 4.06 -3.67
N VAL A 90 8.07 4.72 -2.92
CA VAL A 90 6.98 4.06 -2.20
C VAL A 90 5.72 4.23 -3.02
N LEU A 91 5.22 3.14 -3.56
CA LEU A 91 4.04 3.13 -4.41
C LEU A 91 2.76 2.85 -3.61
N GLY A 92 1.69 3.57 -3.93
CA GLY A 92 0.35 3.28 -3.43
C GLY A 92 -0.43 2.46 -4.45
N PHE A 93 -0.88 1.26 -4.07
CA PHE A 93 -1.74 0.42 -4.90
C PHE A 93 -3.17 0.47 -4.41
N ASP A 94 -4.09 0.89 -5.26
CA ASP A 94 -5.51 0.78 -5.00
C ASP A 94 -6.03 -0.53 -5.58
N VAL A 95 -6.49 -1.41 -4.69
CA VAL A 95 -6.99 -2.74 -5.02
C VAL A 95 -8.45 -2.86 -4.64
N ILE A 96 -9.27 -3.35 -5.55
CA ILE A 96 -10.67 -3.69 -5.28
C ILE A 96 -10.87 -5.20 -5.29
N LEU A 97 -11.73 -5.69 -4.42
CA LEU A 97 -12.19 -7.08 -4.41
C LEU A 97 -13.58 -7.17 -5.04
N ASP A 98 -13.78 -8.14 -5.93
CA ASP A 98 -15.13 -8.43 -6.45
C ASP A 98 -15.97 -9.25 -5.44
N HIS A 99 -17.21 -9.57 -5.80
CA HIS A 99 -18.11 -10.37 -4.96
C HIS A 99 -17.62 -11.80 -4.68
N LYS A 100 -16.59 -12.26 -5.37
CA LYS A 100 -15.91 -13.56 -5.15
C LYS A 100 -14.56 -13.36 -4.45
N LEU A 101 -14.30 -12.17 -3.92
CA LEU A 101 -13.06 -11.75 -3.29
C LEU A 101 -11.82 -11.86 -4.21
N ARG A 102 -12.00 -11.77 -5.53
CA ARG A 102 -10.88 -11.71 -6.46
C ARG A 102 -10.34 -10.28 -6.51
N PRO A 103 -9.02 -10.09 -6.37
CA PRO A 103 -8.42 -8.76 -6.36
C PRO A 103 -8.19 -8.23 -7.78
N TYR A 104 -8.39 -6.91 -7.95
CA TYR A 104 -8.08 -6.17 -9.17
C TYR A 104 -7.37 -4.86 -8.81
N VAL A 105 -6.31 -4.52 -9.51
CA VAL A 105 -5.67 -3.21 -9.39
C VAL A 105 -6.54 -2.18 -10.08
N LEU A 106 -6.89 -1.11 -9.36
CA LEU A 106 -7.60 0.04 -9.91
C LEU A 106 -6.61 1.08 -10.43
N GLU A 107 -5.66 1.45 -9.59
CA GLU A 107 -4.61 2.41 -9.95
C GLU A 107 -3.35 2.19 -9.14
N VAL A 108 -2.25 2.79 -9.61
CA VAL A 108 -0.97 2.84 -8.91
C VAL A 108 -0.55 4.30 -8.79
N ASN A 109 -0.33 4.75 -7.57
CA ASN A 109 0.08 6.10 -7.26
C ASN A 109 1.58 6.16 -6.98
N ALA A 110 2.34 6.87 -7.80
CA ALA A 110 3.76 7.13 -7.59
C ALA A 110 4.00 8.04 -6.36
N LEU A 111 3.04 8.91 -6.06
CA LEU A 111 3.07 9.76 -4.88
C LEU A 111 2.05 9.24 -3.85
N ALA A 112 2.44 8.21 -3.10
CA ALA A 112 1.62 7.72 -2.01
C ALA A 112 1.34 8.82 -0.98
N SER A 113 0.09 8.91 -0.51
CA SER A 113 -0.27 9.91 0.49
C SER A 113 0.38 9.61 1.85
N PHE A 114 1.08 10.59 2.41
CA PHE A 114 1.61 10.56 3.78
C PHE A 114 0.81 11.43 4.75
N GLY A 115 -0.40 11.87 4.39
CA GLY A 115 -1.31 12.57 5.30
C GLY A 115 -1.64 11.72 6.54
N THR A 116 -1.76 12.33 7.69
CA THR A 116 -2.00 11.68 8.99
C THR A 116 -3.29 12.21 9.62
N ASP A 117 -4.37 12.20 8.82
CA ASP A 117 -5.65 12.81 9.19
C ASP A 117 -6.36 12.08 10.34
N SER A 118 -6.01 10.82 10.57
CA SER A 118 -6.56 10.00 11.65
C SER A 118 -5.44 9.32 12.46
N PRO A 119 -5.74 8.87 13.70
CA PRO A 119 -4.80 8.08 14.50
C PRO A 119 -4.34 6.81 13.77
N LEU A 120 -5.24 6.13 13.07
CA LEU A 120 -4.93 4.95 12.24
C LEU A 120 -3.94 5.28 11.12
N ASP A 121 -4.16 6.40 10.38
CA ASP A 121 -3.23 6.86 9.35
C ASP A 121 -1.84 7.08 9.92
N LYS A 122 -1.77 7.78 11.05
CA LYS A 122 -0.50 8.09 11.71
C LYS A 122 0.27 6.81 12.07
N LYS A 123 -0.40 5.82 12.67
CA LYS A 123 0.20 4.54 13.03
C LYS A 123 0.74 3.81 11.81
N ILE A 124 -0.11 3.57 10.80
CA ILE A 124 0.27 2.83 9.58
C ILE A 124 1.43 3.51 8.86
N LYS A 125 1.39 4.83 8.73
CA LYS A 125 2.41 5.58 7.97
C LYS A 125 3.73 5.71 8.72
N LEU A 126 3.71 5.80 10.04
CA LEU A 126 4.93 5.74 10.84
C LEU A 126 5.61 4.37 10.73
N ASP A 127 4.84 3.29 10.78
CA ASP A 127 5.37 1.94 10.64
C ASP A 127 5.90 1.72 9.22
N LEU A 128 5.17 2.16 8.18
CA LEU A 128 5.64 2.13 6.79
C LEU A 128 6.98 2.84 6.62
N MET A 129 7.13 4.05 7.17
CA MET A 129 8.39 4.80 7.08
C MET A 129 9.53 4.10 7.83
N ARG A 130 9.27 3.55 9.02
CA ARG A 130 10.26 2.77 9.77
C ARG A 130 10.74 1.57 8.96
N ASP A 131 9.83 0.82 8.38
CA ASP A 131 10.15 -0.36 7.57
C ASP A 131 10.89 0.02 6.30
N THR A 132 10.48 1.11 5.64
CA THR A 132 11.17 1.65 4.47
C THR A 132 12.65 1.96 4.79
N PHE A 133 12.92 2.69 5.88
CA PHE A 133 14.31 2.99 6.27
C PHE A 133 15.08 1.74 6.70
N THR A 134 14.41 0.75 7.28
CA THR A 134 15.01 -0.53 7.64
C THR A 134 15.44 -1.31 6.39
N ILE A 135 14.57 -1.38 5.38
CA ILE A 135 14.86 -2.05 4.10
C ILE A 135 15.98 -1.34 3.34
N LEU A 136 15.96 -0.01 3.30
CA LEU A 136 16.99 0.79 2.64
C LEU A 136 18.36 0.65 3.30
N ASN A 137 18.41 0.20 4.57
CA ASN A 137 19.65 -0.02 5.31
C ASN A 137 20.66 1.13 5.15
N LEU A 138 20.20 2.37 5.32
CA LEU A 138 21.00 3.57 5.14
C LEU A 138 22.13 3.59 6.18
N SER A 139 23.37 3.54 5.71
CA SER A 139 24.54 3.58 6.57
C SER A 139 25.48 4.70 6.14
N THR A 140 25.98 5.47 7.11
CA THR A 140 27.01 6.50 6.87
C THR A 140 28.34 5.92 6.35
N LYS A 141 28.55 4.61 6.49
CA LYS A 141 29.75 3.91 6.01
C LYS A 141 29.76 3.72 4.49
N LYS A 142 28.59 3.73 3.82
CA LYS A 142 28.51 3.65 2.35
C LYS A 142 28.89 4.94 1.60
N LYS A 143 29.15 6.05 2.30
CA LYS A 143 29.55 7.34 1.70
C LYS A 143 31.05 7.45 1.35
N LYS A 144 31.82 6.38 1.52
CA LYS A 144 33.30 6.42 1.32
C LYS A 144 33.80 5.51 0.19
N GLN A 145 32.95 5.20 -0.78
CA GLN A 145 33.39 4.57 -2.02
C GLN A 145 33.15 5.48 -3.20
#